data_f0f0047b83577bf93b38286391435074
#
_entry.id   f0f0047b83577bf93b38286391435074
#
_cell.length_a   1.000
_cell.length_b   1.000
_cell.length_c   1.000
_cell.angle_alpha   90.00
_cell.angle_beta   90.00
_cell.angle_gamma   90.00
#
_symmetry.space_group_name_H-M   'P 1'
#
loop_
_entity.id
_entity.type
_entity.pdbx_description
1 polymer ?
#
loop_
_entity_poly.entity_id
_entity_poly.type
_entity_poly.pdbx_seq_one_letter_code
_entity_poly.pdbx_strand_id
1 'polypeptide(L)'
;DLNVAQAAQREFAKALELPLRKGVLVGNILGDIFEVINVEPGASTEFPLDLISPGAEGEHVAYTNPGHGRVPERAVEGDYVMIPTYSITSSIDYLLRYAREARWDIAARAAQVMEAGFVKKMNDDGWHTLLAAGVDRNILVYDGDATSGFFTKRLVSLMQTVMRRNAGGNTGSANRGRLTHMYVSPEALEDVRNWGLDQISDAARDRIYNTTGEGPVTNIFGVQLRDLDELGEGQDYQTFFSDALGGAVEASDLELVVGLDQAASDSFVMPMKQSLQVFEDPTMHRQQRVGYYGWAELGFGVLDNRRIILGSF
;
A
#
# COMPACT_ATOMS: atom_id res chain seq x y z
N ASP A 1 -4.41 -43.29 20.93
CA ASP A 1 -3.10 -42.66 21.16
C ASP A 1 -3.15 -41.18 20.95
N LEU A 2 -3.32 -40.47 22.07
CA LEU A 2 -3.48 -39.01 22.10
C LEU A 2 -2.24 -38.30 21.52
N ASN A 3 -1.06 -38.86 21.81
CA ASN A 3 0.23 -38.31 21.34
C ASN A 3 0.39 -38.38 19.80
N VAL A 4 -0.15 -39.40 19.17
CA VAL A 4 -0.11 -39.56 17.71
C VAL A 4 -1.05 -38.56 17.04
N ALA A 5 -2.22 -38.33 17.63
CA ALA A 5 -3.18 -37.33 17.13
C ALA A 5 -2.62 -35.90 17.25
N GLN A 6 -1.97 -35.59 18.37
CA GLN A 6 -1.33 -34.28 18.57
C GLN A 6 -0.14 -34.05 17.63
N ALA A 7 0.65 -35.08 17.38
CA ALA A 7 1.76 -35.00 16.43
C ALA A 7 1.23 -34.75 15.00
N ALA A 8 0.19 -35.50 14.60
CA ALA A 8 -0.44 -35.32 13.29
C ALA A 8 -1.04 -33.91 13.09
N GLN A 9 -1.65 -33.35 14.13
CA GLN A 9 -2.21 -31.99 14.08
C GLN A 9 -1.13 -30.91 13.99
N ARG A 10 0.00 -31.08 14.69
CA ARG A 10 1.14 -30.17 14.57
C ARG A 10 1.75 -30.20 13.17
N GLU A 11 1.89 -31.39 12.58
CA GLU A 11 2.37 -31.53 11.21
C GLU A 11 1.39 -30.93 10.21
N PHE A 12 0.08 -31.04 10.47
CA PHE A 12 -0.94 -30.40 9.65
C PHE A 12 -0.90 -28.87 9.75
N ALA A 13 -0.72 -28.30 10.97
CA ALA A 13 -0.54 -26.86 11.13
C ALA A 13 0.66 -26.32 10.35
N LYS A 14 1.79 -27.03 10.40
CA LYS A 14 2.97 -26.69 9.59
C LYS A 14 2.72 -26.83 8.09
N ALA A 15 1.95 -27.83 7.68
CA ALA A 15 1.59 -28.00 6.28
C ALA A 15 0.68 -26.88 5.75
N LEU A 16 -0.15 -26.28 6.60
CA LEU A 16 -0.98 -25.11 6.27
C LEU A 16 -0.18 -23.80 6.23
N GLU A 17 0.87 -23.70 7.05
CA GLU A 17 1.66 -22.46 7.14
C GLU A 17 2.23 -22.02 5.78
N LEU A 18 2.79 -22.91 5.01
CA LEU A 18 3.43 -22.59 3.73
C LEU A 18 2.44 -22.10 2.66
N PRO A 19 1.29 -22.77 2.41
CA PRO A 19 0.28 -22.27 1.51
C PRO A 19 -0.29 -20.91 1.95
N LEU A 20 -0.62 -20.75 3.23
CA LEU A 20 -1.12 -19.50 3.79
C LEU A 20 -0.13 -18.35 3.59
N ARG A 21 1.14 -18.58 3.93
CA ARG A 21 2.18 -17.58 3.73
C ARG A 21 2.33 -17.16 2.27
N LYS A 22 2.24 -18.10 1.34
CA LYS A 22 2.27 -17.80 -0.10
C LYS A 22 1.03 -17.02 -0.54
N GLY A 23 -0.14 -17.42 -0.08
CA GLY A 23 -1.41 -16.75 -0.42
C GLY A 23 -1.45 -15.31 0.09
N VAL A 24 -1.02 -15.08 1.33
CA VAL A 24 -0.91 -13.72 1.89
C VAL A 24 0.05 -12.86 1.08
N LEU A 25 1.19 -13.39 0.64
CA LEU A 25 2.14 -12.64 -0.19
C LEU A 25 1.58 -12.32 -1.58
N VAL A 26 0.85 -13.25 -2.20
CA VAL A 26 0.28 -13.06 -3.54
C VAL A 26 -0.95 -12.14 -3.51
N GLY A 27 -1.80 -12.25 -2.49
CA GLY A 27 -3.00 -11.44 -2.34
C GLY A 27 -2.73 -10.02 -1.82
N ASN A 28 -1.50 -9.71 -1.42
CA ASN A 28 -1.15 -8.41 -0.88
C ASN A 28 -0.79 -7.44 -2.00
N ILE A 29 -1.73 -6.55 -2.35
CA ILE A 29 -1.51 -5.45 -3.31
C ILE A 29 -0.36 -4.54 -2.87
N LEU A 30 -0.15 -4.41 -1.58
CA LEU A 30 0.92 -3.60 -1.01
C LEU A 30 2.31 -4.21 -1.21
N GLY A 31 2.42 -5.49 -1.54
CA GLY A 31 3.69 -6.14 -1.87
C GLY A 31 4.38 -5.53 -3.09
N ASP A 32 3.61 -4.90 -3.98
CA ASP A 32 4.14 -4.14 -5.12
C ASP A 32 4.54 -2.70 -4.74
N ILE A 33 4.03 -2.19 -3.60
CA ILE A 33 4.23 -0.81 -3.16
C ILE A 33 5.32 -0.72 -2.10
N PHE A 34 5.26 -1.58 -1.08
CA PHE A 34 6.19 -1.57 0.04
C PHE A 34 7.33 -2.57 -0.13
N GLU A 35 8.54 -2.11 0.10
CA GLU A 35 9.70 -2.99 0.21
C GLU A 35 9.68 -3.74 1.55
N VAL A 36 9.70 -5.06 1.48
CA VAL A 36 9.74 -5.92 2.68
C VAL A 36 11.15 -5.97 3.22
N ILE A 37 11.35 -5.45 4.43
CA ILE A 37 12.64 -5.50 5.12
C ILE A 37 12.53 -6.47 6.29
N ASN A 38 13.24 -7.60 6.19
CA ASN A 38 13.28 -8.56 7.29
C ASN A 38 14.20 -8.02 8.40
N VAL A 39 13.64 -7.86 9.58
CA VAL A 39 14.32 -7.34 10.77
C VAL A 39 14.44 -8.48 11.79
N GLU A 40 15.61 -8.67 12.37
CA GLU A 40 15.80 -9.69 13.39
C GLU A 40 14.96 -9.39 14.65
N PRO A 41 14.43 -10.40 15.32
CA PRO A 41 13.69 -10.22 16.56
C PRO A 41 14.57 -9.51 17.61
N GLY A 42 14.10 -8.35 18.10
CA GLY A 42 14.83 -7.52 19.06
C GLY A 42 15.72 -6.44 18.45
N ALA A 43 15.89 -6.40 17.13
CA ALA A 43 16.56 -5.29 16.46
C ALA A 43 15.66 -4.05 16.39
N SER A 44 16.29 -2.87 16.39
CA SER A 44 15.58 -1.59 16.20
C SER A 44 15.07 -1.48 14.78
N THR A 45 13.87 -0.92 14.62
CA THR A 45 13.25 -0.59 13.34
C THR A 45 13.49 0.88 12.97
N GLU A 46 14.72 1.34 13.20
CA GLU A 46 15.16 2.68 12.87
C GLU A 46 15.64 2.74 11.42
N PHE A 47 15.08 3.65 10.67
CA PHE A 47 15.45 3.88 9.28
C PHE A 47 16.04 5.27 9.13
N PRO A 48 17.17 5.41 8.45
CA PRO A 48 17.75 6.73 8.21
C PRO A 48 16.84 7.52 7.26
N LEU A 49 16.53 8.75 7.64
CA LEU A 49 15.86 9.69 6.77
C LEU A 49 16.85 10.35 5.81
N ASP A 50 16.43 10.51 4.57
CA ASP A 50 17.16 11.31 3.59
C ASP A 50 17.00 12.79 3.97
N LEU A 51 18.09 13.44 4.35
CA LEU A 51 18.13 14.74 5.04
C LEU A 51 17.77 15.95 4.19
N ILE A 52 17.28 15.76 2.97
CA ILE A 52 16.83 16.86 2.13
C ILE A 52 15.42 17.25 2.56
N SER A 53 15.29 18.00 3.63
CA SER A 53 14.04 18.64 4.02
C SER A 53 13.60 19.65 2.94
N PRO A 54 12.30 19.69 2.58
CA PRO A 54 11.75 20.74 1.72
C PRO A 54 11.86 22.10 2.43
N GLY A 55 12.81 22.87 2.24
CA GLY A 55 13.12 24.13 2.96
C GLY A 55 14.59 24.24 3.32
N ALA A 56 15.29 23.11 3.44
CA ALA A 56 16.73 23.05 3.58
C ALA A 56 17.47 22.95 2.23
N GLU A 57 16.76 23.03 1.12
CA GLU A 57 17.33 22.94 -0.25
C GLU A 57 18.45 23.95 -0.47
N GLY A 58 18.35 25.14 0.13
CA GLY A 58 19.42 26.13 0.13
C GLY A 58 20.66 25.76 0.97
N GLU A 59 20.53 24.78 1.85
CA GLU A 59 21.61 24.39 2.75
C GLU A 59 22.64 23.45 2.11
N HIS A 60 22.25 22.77 1.05
CA HIS A 60 23.11 21.84 0.31
C HIS A 60 23.68 22.44 -0.98
N VAL A 61 23.62 23.76 -1.14
CA VAL A 61 24.13 24.43 -2.32
C VAL A 61 25.67 24.44 -2.31
N ALA A 62 26.26 24.07 -3.44
CA ALA A 62 27.68 24.23 -3.67
C ALA A 62 28.01 25.73 -3.78
N TYR A 63 29.06 26.17 -3.12
CA TYR A 63 29.51 27.58 -3.13
C TYR A 63 30.63 27.76 -4.17
N THR A 64 30.58 28.87 -4.88
CA THR A 64 31.70 29.29 -5.70
C THR A 64 32.77 29.88 -4.81
N ASN A 65 33.96 29.25 -4.70
CA ASN A 65 35.08 29.77 -3.97
C ASN A 65 35.95 30.65 -4.89
N PRO A 66 36.16 31.92 -4.59
CA PRO A 66 36.95 32.84 -5.41
C PRO A 66 38.47 32.57 -5.35
N GLY A 67 38.90 31.36 -5.04
CA GLY A 67 40.31 30.94 -5.07
C GLY A 67 41.11 31.26 -3.81
N HIS A 68 40.67 32.16 -2.96
CA HIS A 68 41.30 32.50 -1.69
C HIS A 68 40.23 32.59 -0.61
N GLY A 69 40.13 31.59 0.22
CA GLY A 69 39.18 31.56 1.32
C GLY A 69 38.96 30.17 1.89
N ARG A 70 38.40 30.10 3.08
CA ARG A 70 38.01 28.83 3.71
C ARG A 70 36.78 28.29 2.99
N VAL A 71 36.85 27.04 2.59
CA VAL A 71 35.66 26.32 2.07
C VAL A 71 34.64 26.21 3.21
N PRO A 72 33.38 26.61 3.01
CA PRO A 72 32.37 26.43 4.03
C PRO A 72 32.19 24.92 4.29
N GLU A 73 32.39 24.54 5.53
CA GLU A 73 32.16 23.17 5.99
C GLU A 73 30.74 23.08 6.54
N ARG A 74 30.00 22.07 6.11
CA ARG A 74 28.70 21.75 6.69
C ARG A 74 28.70 20.32 7.18
N ALA A 75 28.17 20.11 8.37
CA ALA A 75 27.89 18.78 8.88
C ALA A 75 26.54 18.32 8.33
N VAL A 76 26.49 17.10 7.84
CA VAL A 76 25.23 16.40 7.50
C VAL A 76 24.81 15.69 8.79
N GLU A 77 23.75 16.16 9.40
CA GLU A 77 23.15 15.50 10.56
C GLU A 77 22.12 14.50 10.06
N GLY A 78 22.30 13.21 10.44
CA GLY A 78 21.34 12.14 10.14
C GLY A 78 20.19 12.18 11.14
N ASP A 79 18.99 12.07 10.63
CA ASP A 79 17.80 11.80 11.42
C ASP A 79 17.30 10.37 11.17
N TYR A 80 16.55 9.80 12.11
CA TYR A 80 16.04 8.45 12.04
C TYR A 80 14.55 8.45 12.32
N VAL A 81 13.81 7.71 11.53
CA VAL A 81 12.41 7.39 11.82
C VAL A 81 12.33 5.98 12.38
N MET A 82 11.67 5.83 13.52
CA MET A 82 11.32 4.52 14.07
C MET A 82 9.93 4.11 13.59
N ILE A 83 9.87 3.01 12.85
CA ILE A 83 8.61 2.43 12.39
C ILE A 83 8.14 1.42 13.42
N PRO A 84 7.00 1.65 14.11
CA PRO A 84 6.48 0.70 15.07
C PRO A 84 6.03 -0.59 14.40
N THR A 85 6.40 -1.73 14.97
CA THR A 85 5.90 -3.04 14.56
C THR A 85 4.82 -3.51 15.51
N TYR A 86 3.83 -4.21 14.99
CA TYR A 86 2.71 -4.76 15.74
C TYR A 86 2.35 -6.16 15.24
N SER A 87 1.67 -6.92 16.09
CA SER A 87 1.25 -8.27 15.74
C SER A 87 -0.14 -8.26 15.11
N ILE A 88 -0.23 -8.84 13.92
CA ILE A 88 -1.51 -9.20 13.30
C ILE A 88 -1.79 -10.66 13.66
N THR A 89 -2.97 -10.93 14.19
CA THR A 89 -3.39 -12.27 14.59
C THR A 89 -4.72 -12.64 13.96
N SER A 90 -4.86 -13.89 13.56
CA SER A 90 -6.11 -14.46 13.12
C SER A 90 -6.28 -15.86 13.68
N SER A 91 -7.50 -16.21 14.05
CA SER A 91 -7.82 -17.55 14.53
C SER A 91 -9.06 -18.08 13.83
N ILE A 92 -9.08 -19.39 13.63
CA ILE A 92 -10.24 -20.08 13.08
C ILE A 92 -10.44 -21.40 13.78
N ASP A 93 -11.69 -21.75 14.02
CA ASP A 93 -12.06 -23.01 14.63
C ASP A 93 -13.24 -23.67 13.91
N TYR A 94 -13.29 -24.98 13.97
CA TYR A 94 -14.41 -25.75 13.43
C TYR A 94 -14.74 -26.97 14.31
N LEU A 95 -15.97 -27.43 14.23
CA LEU A 95 -16.43 -28.59 14.99
C LEU A 95 -15.81 -29.89 14.47
N LEU A 96 -15.23 -30.67 15.36
CA LEU A 96 -14.58 -31.96 15.04
C LEU A 96 -15.49 -32.94 14.28
N ARG A 97 -16.80 -32.89 14.53
CA ARG A 97 -17.79 -33.73 13.84
C ARG A 97 -17.80 -33.49 12.33
N TYR A 98 -17.61 -32.25 11.88
CA TYR A 98 -17.58 -31.94 10.42
C TYR A 98 -16.35 -32.51 9.73
N ALA A 99 -15.21 -32.50 10.42
CA ALA A 99 -14.01 -33.15 9.92
C ALA A 99 -14.17 -34.70 9.81
N ARG A 100 -14.94 -35.29 10.74
CA ARG A 100 -15.24 -36.75 10.71
C ARG A 100 -16.26 -37.14 9.64
N GLU A 101 -17.23 -36.30 9.37
CA GLU A 101 -18.26 -36.55 8.37
C GLU A 101 -17.76 -36.37 6.93
N ALA A 102 -16.56 -35.84 6.75
CA ALA A 102 -15.80 -35.69 5.50
C ALA A 102 -16.61 -35.11 4.31
N ARG A 103 -17.64 -34.35 4.59
CA ARG A 103 -18.53 -33.81 3.55
C ARG A 103 -17.90 -32.68 2.74
N TRP A 104 -16.85 -32.04 3.28
CA TRP A 104 -16.24 -30.83 2.71
C TRP A 104 -14.78 -30.77 3.15
N ASP A 105 -13.95 -30.17 2.34
CA ASP A 105 -12.60 -29.80 2.74
C ASP A 105 -12.63 -28.55 3.64
N ILE A 106 -13.09 -28.76 4.88
CA ILE A 106 -13.29 -27.68 5.87
C ILE A 106 -11.96 -27.08 6.25
N ALA A 107 -10.90 -27.85 6.28
CA ALA A 107 -9.58 -27.36 6.63
C ALA A 107 -9.01 -26.41 5.58
N ALA A 108 -9.15 -26.74 4.30
CA ALA A 108 -8.72 -25.85 3.22
C ALA A 108 -9.56 -24.55 3.20
N ARG A 109 -10.86 -24.65 3.45
CA ARG A 109 -11.72 -23.46 3.53
C ARG A 109 -11.38 -22.59 4.74
N ALA A 110 -11.08 -23.19 5.88
CA ALA A 110 -10.61 -22.50 7.06
C ALA A 110 -9.31 -21.74 6.78
N ALA A 111 -8.35 -22.38 6.11
CA ALA A 111 -7.12 -21.76 5.68
C ALA A 111 -7.38 -20.54 4.77
N GLN A 112 -8.26 -20.67 3.77
CA GLN A 112 -8.60 -19.56 2.87
C GLN A 112 -9.22 -18.36 3.61
N VAL A 113 -10.10 -18.62 4.60
CA VAL A 113 -10.70 -17.55 5.42
C VAL A 113 -9.65 -16.85 6.27
N MET A 114 -8.72 -17.60 6.85
CA MET A 114 -7.60 -17.02 7.61
C MET A 114 -6.70 -16.17 6.72
N GLU A 115 -6.36 -16.67 5.55
CA GLU A 115 -5.57 -15.97 4.54
C GLU A 115 -6.24 -14.65 4.13
N ALA A 116 -7.51 -14.70 3.76
CA ALA A 116 -8.26 -13.50 3.40
C ALA A 116 -8.31 -12.46 4.54
N GLY A 117 -8.45 -12.92 5.79
CA GLY A 117 -8.41 -12.04 6.95
C GLY A 117 -7.06 -11.34 7.15
N PHE A 118 -5.95 -12.06 6.97
CA PHE A 118 -4.60 -11.47 7.02
C PHE A 118 -4.37 -10.47 5.89
N VAL A 119 -4.70 -10.84 4.66
CA VAL A 119 -4.55 -9.98 3.48
C VAL A 119 -5.35 -8.69 3.65
N LYS A 120 -6.62 -8.80 4.03
CA LYS A 120 -7.46 -7.62 4.26
C LYS A 120 -6.83 -6.71 5.31
N LYS A 121 -6.46 -7.24 6.47
CA LYS A 121 -5.89 -6.43 7.55
C LYS A 121 -4.58 -5.75 7.16
N MET A 122 -3.70 -6.47 6.45
CA MET A 122 -2.44 -5.90 5.96
C MET A 122 -2.70 -4.78 4.94
N ASN A 123 -3.61 -5.01 3.99
CA ASN A 123 -3.96 -4.00 2.99
C ASN A 123 -4.57 -2.75 3.65
N ASP A 124 -5.50 -2.92 4.59
CA ASP A 124 -6.10 -1.79 5.31
C ASP A 124 -5.04 -0.96 6.06
N ASP A 125 -4.16 -1.61 6.82
CA ASP A 125 -3.14 -0.90 7.60
C ASP A 125 -2.12 -0.17 6.70
N GLY A 126 -1.72 -0.79 5.60
CA GLY A 126 -0.80 -0.16 4.65
C GLY A 126 -1.44 1.01 3.90
N TRP A 127 -2.68 0.87 3.45
CA TRP A 127 -3.39 1.97 2.79
C TRP A 127 -3.69 3.12 3.75
N HIS A 128 -4.07 2.85 5.00
CA HIS A 128 -4.24 3.89 6.02
C HIS A 128 -2.92 4.64 6.25
N THR A 129 -1.78 3.94 6.27
CA THR A 129 -0.46 4.58 6.40
C THR A 129 -0.14 5.46 5.20
N LEU A 130 -0.41 4.99 3.97
CA LEU A 130 -0.21 5.78 2.75
C LEU A 130 -1.10 7.02 2.71
N LEU A 131 -2.38 6.88 3.04
CA LEU A 131 -3.32 7.99 3.08
C LEU A 131 -2.93 9.02 4.13
N ALA A 132 -2.56 8.58 5.34
CA ALA A 132 -2.10 9.47 6.40
C ALA A 132 -0.83 10.25 5.99
N ALA A 133 0.14 9.57 5.36
CA ALA A 133 1.34 10.24 4.85
C ALA A 133 1.05 11.21 3.69
N GLY A 134 0.04 10.89 2.86
CA GLY A 134 -0.42 11.79 1.80
C GLY A 134 -1.11 13.05 2.35
N VAL A 135 -1.92 12.89 3.40
CA VAL A 135 -2.59 13.99 4.11
C VAL A 135 -1.59 14.94 4.78
N ASP A 136 -0.54 14.39 5.39
CA ASP A 136 0.52 15.18 6.06
C ASP A 136 1.16 16.22 5.13
N ARG A 137 1.18 15.97 3.83
CA ARG A 137 1.65 16.94 2.83
C ARG A 137 0.72 18.14 2.62
N ASN A 138 -0.53 18.03 3.02
CA ASN A 138 -1.57 19.05 2.82
C ASN A 138 -1.71 19.50 1.36
N ILE A 139 -1.57 18.58 0.42
CA ILE A 139 -1.70 18.84 -1.02
C ILE A 139 -2.80 17.92 -1.56
N LEU A 140 -3.90 18.52 -2.00
CA LEU A 140 -4.96 17.84 -2.72
C LEU A 140 -5.09 18.47 -4.11
N VAL A 141 -4.97 17.68 -5.16
CA VAL A 141 -5.05 18.12 -6.54
C VAL A 141 -6.45 17.84 -7.09
N TYR A 142 -7.07 18.83 -7.68
CA TYR A 142 -8.35 18.68 -8.35
C TYR A 142 -8.38 19.45 -9.67
N ASP A 143 -9.25 19.05 -10.58
CA ASP A 143 -9.47 19.73 -11.85
C ASP A 143 -10.65 20.71 -11.72
N GLY A 144 -10.36 21.97 -11.43
CA GLY A 144 -11.39 22.99 -11.23
C GLY A 144 -12.21 23.36 -12.49
N ASP A 145 -11.80 22.90 -13.66
CA ASP A 145 -12.53 23.12 -14.93
C ASP A 145 -13.41 21.91 -15.31
N ALA A 146 -13.29 20.80 -14.58
CA ALA A 146 -14.11 19.62 -14.80
C ALA A 146 -15.46 19.74 -14.11
N THR A 147 -16.43 18.97 -14.61
CA THR A 147 -17.67 18.74 -13.87
C THR A 147 -17.36 17.85 -12.68
N SER A 148 -17.80 18.22 -11.49
CA SER A 148 -17.63 17.42 -10.27
C SER A 148 -18.16 16.00 -10.46
N GLY A 149 -17.40 15.01 -9.97
CA GLY A 149 -17.73 13.59 -10.09
C GLY A 149 -17.37 12.97 -11.44
N PHE A 150 -16.54 13.63 -12.27
CA PHE A 150 -16.04 13.05 -13.53
C PHE A 150 -14.51 13.00 -13.54
N PHE A 151 -13.97 11.83 -13.69
CA PHE A 151 -12.54 11.64 -13.82
C PHE A 151 -12.01 12.12 -15.18
N THR A 152 -11.02 13.01 -15.19
CA THR A 152 -10.51 13.63 -16.41
C THR A 152 -9.04 13.30 -16.67
N LYS A 153 -8.64 13.24 -17.95
CA LYS A 153 -7.23 13.13 -18.34
C LYS A 153 -6.37 14.29 -17.84
N ARG A 154 -7.01 15.47 -17.61
CA ARG A 154 -6.34 16.65 -17.09
C ARG A 154 -5.93 16.48 -15.66
N LEU A 155 -6.74 15.81 -14.82
CA LEU A 155 -6.38 15.48 -13.45
C LEU A 155 -5.10 14.66 -13.39
N VAL A 156 -4.96 13.63 -14.25
CA VAL A 156 -3.72 12.83 -14.34
C VAL A 156 -2.51 13.71 -14.66
N SER A 157 -2.64 14.61 -15.64
CA SER A 157 -1.58 15.54 -16.04
C SER A 157 -1.24 16.55 -14.92
N LEU A 158 -2.25 17.05 -14.19
CA LEU A 158 -2.04 17.95 -13.06
C LEU A 158 -1.30 17.25 -11.94
N MET A 159 -1.71 16.04 -11.56
CA MET A 159 -1.04 15.26 -10.52
C MET A 159 0.42 14.97 -10.89
N GLN A 160 0.71 14.60 -12.16
CA GLN A 160 2.09 14.46 -12.63
C GLN A 160 2.90 15.75 -12.48
N THR A 161 2.32 16.88 -12.85
CA THR A 161 2.99 18.19 -12.81
C THR A 161 3.28 18.61 -11.38
N VAL A 162 2.30 18.47 -10.49
CA VAL A 162 2.43 18.84 -9.08
C VAL A 162 3.44 17.91 -8.38
N MET A 163 3.35 16.61 -8.59
CA MET A 163 4.32 15.66 -8.04
C MET A 163 5.75 15.98 -8.51
N ARG A 164 5.92 16.27 -9.79
CA ARG A 164 7.23 16.62 -10.35
C ARG A 164 7.82 17.90 -9.72
N ARG A 165 6.99 18.90 -9.49
CA ARG A 165 7.45 20.16 -8.88
C ARG A 165 7.77 20.01 -7.40
N ASN A 166 7.07 19.17 -6.70
CA ASN A 166 7.21 18.96 -5.26
C ASN A 166 8.30 17.93 -4.90
N ALA A 167 8.98 17.36 -5.88
CA ALA A 167 9.98 16.32 -5.67
C ALA A 167 11.38 16.80 -5.29
N GLY A 168 11.56 18.09 -4.99
CA GLY A 168 12.85 18.60 -4.51
C GLY A 168 13.75 19.27 -5.55
N GLY A 169 13.17 20.01 -6.50
CA GLY A 169 13.90 20.99 -7.30
C GLY A 169 15.04 20.45 -8.18
N ASN A 170 16.15 21.16 -8.22
CA ASN A 170 17.28 20.92 -9.11
C ASN A 170 18.29 19.89 -8.56
N THR A 171 17.99 19.21 -7.50
CA THR A 171 18.84 18.21 -6.86
C THR A 171 18.74 16.86 -7.55
N GLY A 172 19.37 16.72 -8.63
CA GLY A 172 20.08 15.57 -9.15
C GLY A 172 19.40 14.21 -9.36
N SER A 173 18.22 13.91 -8.88
CA SER A 173 17.59 12.64 -9.20
C SER A 173 16.55 12.79 -10.31
N ALA A 174 16.94 12.41 -11.52
CA ALA A 174 16.06 12.46 -12.71
C ALA A 174 14.79 11.62 -12.54
N ASN A 175 14.74 10.73 -11.56
CA ASN A 175 13.64 9.79 -11.34
C ASN A 175 12.73 10.15 -10.16
N ARG A 176 13.10 11.10 -9.32
CA ARG A 176 12.23 11.51 -8.20
C ARG A 176 11.01 12.28 -8.67
N GLY A 177 9.85 12.01 -8.06
CA GLY A 177 8.59 12.67 -8.36
C GLY A 177 8.02 12.33 -9.74
N ARG A 178 8.24 11.14 -10.21
CA ARG A 178 7.59 10.61 -11.40
C ARG A 178 6.37 9.82 -10.98
N LEU A 179 5.19 10.33 -11.25
CA LEU A 179 3.97 9.57 -11.07
C LEU A 179 4.00 8.32 -11.96
N THR A 180 4.04 7.15 -11.35
CA THR A 180 4.12 5.87 -12.05
C THR A 180 2.82 5.10 -11.97
N HIS A 181 2.17 5.12 -10.81
CA HIS A 181 0.93 4.41 -10.54
C HIS A 181 -0.11 5.37 -9.96
N MET A 182 -1.35 5.15 -10.33
CA MET A 182 -2.49 5.88 -9.81
C MET A 182 -3.58 4.89 -9.45
N TYR A 183 -4.02 4.94 -8.20
CA TYR A 183 -5.10 4.12 -7.68
C TYR A 183 -6.37 4.96 -7.68
N VAL A 184 -7.40 4.41 -8.30
CA VAL A 184 -8.67 5.10 -8.54
C VAL A 184 -9.83 4.18 -8.19
N SER A 185 -11.01 4.75 -8.01
CA SER A 185 -12.24 3.98 -7.84
C SER A 185 -12.63 3.23 -9.12
N PRO A 186 -13.42 2.17 -9.03
CA PRO A 186 -14.01 1.52 -10.20
C PRO A 186 -14.84 2.47 -11.07
N GLU A 187 -15.50 3.46 -10.45
CA GLU A 187 -16.27 4.52 -11.09
C GLU A 187 -15.39 5.41 -11.97
N ALA A 188 -14.22 5.80 -11.50
CA ALA A 188 -13.23 6.54 -12.30
C ALA A 188 -12.80 5.76 -13.55
N LEU A 189 -12.66 4.44 -13.45
CA LEU A 189 -12.37 3.61 -14.63
C LEU A 189 -13.56 3.50 -15.59
N GLU A 190 -14.79 3.59 -15.08
CA GLU A 190 -15.97 3.69 -15.93
C GLU A 190 -15.94 4.98 -16.74
N ASP A 191 -15.61 6.11 -16.13
CA ASP A 191 -15.44 7.38 -16.82
C ASP A 191 -14.39 7.29 -17.93
N VAL A 192 -13.24 6.65 -17.65
CA VAL A 192 -12.19 6.43 -18.66
C VAL A 192 -12.71 5.63 -19.87
N ARG A 193 -13.57 4.62 -19.62
CA ARG A 193 -14.18 3.83 -20.72
C ARG A 193 -15.17 4.65 -21.53
N ASN A 194 -15.80 5.65 -20.90
CA ASN A 194 -16.81 6.52 -21.53
C ASN A 194 -16.19 7.73 -22.25
N TRP A 195 -14.87 7.95 -22.16
CA TRP A 195 -14.23 9.05 -22.88
C TRP A 195 -14.45 8.97 -24.39
N GLY A 196 -14.95 10.04 -24.97
CA GLY A 196 -15.25 10.14 -26.40
C GLY A 196 -14.01 10.35 -27.29
N LEU A 197 -14.25 10.34 -28.60
CA LEU A 197 -13.21 10.57 -29.61
C LEU A 197 -12.60 11.98 -29.56
N ASP A 198 -13.28 12.92 -28.98
CA ASP A 198 -12.81 14.27 -28.69
C ASP A 198 -11.72 14.30 -27.61
N GLN A 199 -11.70 13.29 -26.75
CA GLN A 199 -10.76 13.19 -25.65
C GLN A 199 -9.60 12.23 -25.95
N ILE A 200 -9.84 11.19 -26.75
CA ILE A 200 -8.84 10.14 -27.04
C ILE A 200 -8.83 9.87 -28.54
N SER A 201 -7.63 9.86 -29.14
CA SER A 201 -7.46 9.44 -30.54
C SER A 201 -7.71 7.95 -30.71
N ASP A 202 -8.19 7.50 -31.88
CA ASP A 202 -8.44 6.08 -32.19
C ASP A 202 -7.23 5.19 -31.90
N ALA A 203 -6.03 5.63 -32.20
CA ALA A 203 -4.79 4.87 -31.94
C ALA A 203 -4.46 4.75 -30.44
N ALA A 204 -4.87 5.71 -29.61
CA ALA A 204 -4.72 5.64 -28.16
C ALA A 204 -5.82 4.78 -27.54
N ARG A 205 -7.01 4.77 -28.13
CA ARG A 205 -8.15 3.98 -27.70
C ARG A 205 -7.83 2.49 -27.71
N ASP A 206 -7.20 1.98 -28.76
CA ASP A 206 -6.77 0.58 -28.85
C ASP A 206 -5.81 0.17 -27.73
N ARG A 207 -4.95 1.10 -27.29
CA ARG A 207 -4.00 0.85 -26.20
C ARG A 207 -4.66 0.89 -24.80
N ILE A 208 -5.68 1.70 -24.66
CA ILE A 208 -6.42 1.87 -23.39
C ILE A 208 -7.41 0.71 -23.19
N TYR A 209 -8.06 0.25 -24.27
CA TYR A 209 -9.13 -0.75 -24.19
C TYR A 209 -8.68 -2.18 -24.53
N ASN A 210 -7.56 -2.39 -25.24
CA ASN A 210 -7.04 -3.72 -25.56
C ASN A 210 -6.03 -4.19 -24.53
N THR A 211 -6.47 -4.37 -23.30
CA THR A 211 -5.65 -4.98 -22.25
C THR A 211 -5.77 -6.50 -22.37
N THR A 212 -4.86 -7.12 -23.09
CA THR A 212 -4.63 -8.57 -23.09
C THR A 212 -3.75 -8.96 -21.90
N GLY A 213 -4.28 -8.90 -20.68
CA GLY A 213 -3.54 -9.26 -19.48
C GLY A 213 -4.47 -9.33 -18.26
N GLU A 214 -4.04 -9.99 -17.23
CA GLU A 214 -4.76 -10.12 -15.96
C GLU A 214 -4.98 -8.73 -15.33
N GLY A 215 -6.19 -8.22 -15.42
CA GLY A 215 -6.65 -7.00 -14.79
C GLY A 215 -6.73 -5.76 -15.70
N PRO A 216 -7.60 -4.82 -15.37
CA PRO A 216 -7.80 -3.59 -16.14
C PRO A 216 -6.69 -2.57 -15.84
N VAL A 217 -5.50 -2.78 -16.39
CA VAL A 217 -4.42 -1.79 -16.31
C VAL A 217 -4.55 -0.83 -17.47
N THR A 218 -5.10 0.35 -17.21
CA THR A 218 -5.16 1.43 -18.18
C THR A 218 -3.91 2.30 -18.04
N ASN A 219 -3.19 2.53 -19.11
CA ASN A 219 -1.99 3.37 -19.12
C ASN A 219 -2.29 4.72 -19.78
N ILE A 220 -2.27 5.80 -18.99
CA ILE A 220 -2.53 7.16 -19.46
C ILE A 220 -1.30 8.02 -19.19
N PHE A 221 -0.73 8.64 -20.23
CA PHE A 221 0.49 9.47 -20.14
C PHE A 221 1.69 8.76 -19.47
N GLY A 222 1.75 7.42 -19.55
CA GLY A 222 2.80 6.64 -18.91
C GLY A 222 2.55 6.35 -17.42
N VAL A 223 1.37 6.67 -16.92
CA VAL A 223 0.88 6.31 -15.58
C VAL A 223 -0.01 5.08 -15.68
N GLN A 224 0.24 4.08 -14.86
CA GLN A 224 -0.62 2.91 -14.76
C GLN A 224 -1.78 3.23 -13.81
N LEU A 225 -3.01 3.15 -14.30
CA LEU A 225 -4.21 3.23 -13.47
C LEU A 225 -4.54 1.84 -12.96
N ARG A 226 -4.77 1.74 -11.66
CA ARG A 226 -5.24 0.52 -10.99
C ARG A 226 -6.52 0.83 -10.22
N ASP A 227 -7.47 -0.04 -10.32
CA ASP A 227 -8.68 0.02 -9.50
C ASP A 227 -8.42 -0.43 -8.07
N LEU A 228 -9.12 0.20 -7.16
CA LEU A 228 -9.13 -0.14 -5.76
C LEU A 228 -10.58 -0.01 -5.26
N ASP A 229 -11.19 -1.16 -4.95
CA ASP A 229 -12.62 -1.25 -4.62
C ASP A 229 -13.00 -0.47 -3.36
N GLU A 230 -12.04 -0.23 -2.47
CA GLU A 230 -12.24 0.52 -1.23
C GLU A 230 -12.13 2.04 -1.40
N LEU A 231 -11.83 2.52 -2.62
CA LEU A 231 -11.94 3.93 -3.00
C LEU A 231 -13.30 4.18 -3.67
N GLY A 232 -13.84 5.38 -3.49
CA GLY A 232 -15.12 5.80 -4.04
C GLY A 232 -16.07 6.30 -2.98
N GLU A 233 -17.18 6.88 -3.39
CA GLU A 233 -18.18 7.45 -2.49
C GLU A 233 -18.72 6.39 -1.52
N GLY A 234 -18.65 6.68 -0.21
CA GLY A 234 -19.14 5.80 0.84
C GLY A 234 -18.27 4.57 1.14
N GLN A 235 -17.10 4.43 0.51
CA GLN A 235 -16.19 3.32 0.76
C GLN A 235 -15.25 3.59 1.95
N ASP A 236 -14.63 2.52 2.47
CA ASP A 236 -13.86 2.55 3.72
C ASP A 236 -12.69 3.55 3.67
N TYR A 237 -11.92 3.58 2.57
CA TYR A 237 -10.74 4.46 2.48
C TYR A 237 -11.12 5.92 2.22
N GLN A 238 -12.21 6.16 1.49
CA GLN A 238 -12.77 7.49 1.30
C GLN A 238 -13.22 8.09 2.64
N THR A 239 -13.92 7.31 3.44
CA THR A 239 -14.37 7.71 4.78
C THR A 239 -13.18 7.98 5.70
N PHE A 240 -12.19 7.09 5.72
CA PHE A 240 -10.96 7.30 6.49
C PHE A 240 -10.22 8.57 6.08
N PHE A 241 -10.10 8.83 4.78
CA PHE A 241 -9.48 10.04 4.27
C PHE A 241 -10.21 11.31 4.72
N SER A 242 -11.53 11.33 4.63
CA SER A 242 -12.35 12.45 5.10
C SER A 242 -12.20 12.70 6.59
N ASP A 243 -12.21 11.64 7.39
CA ASP A 243 -12.04 11.73 8.84
C ASP A 243 -10.63 12.19 9.21
N ALA A 244 -9.60 11.69 8.55
CA ALA A 244 -8.21 12.06 8.79
C ALA A 244 -7.91 13.52 8.41
N LEU A 245 -8.57 14.05 7.36
CA LEU A 245 -8.46 15.45 6.96
C LEU A 245 -9.30 16.42 7.81
N GLY A 246 -10.04 15.91 8.80
CA GLY A 246 -10.88 16.76 9.65
C GLY A 246 -11.99 17.50 8.90
N GLY A 247 -12.53 16.89 7.84
CA GLY A 247 -13.61 17.45 7.03
C GLY A 247 -13.14 18.49 5.98
N ALA A 248 -11.84 18.55 5.69
CA ALA A 248 -11.32 19.38 4.59
C ALA A 248 -11.84 18.94 3.22
N VAL A 249 -12.24 17.67 3.10
CA VAL A 249 -12.93 17.11 1.94
C VAL A 249 -14.14 16.33 2.45
N GLU A 250 -15.32 16.68 2.00
CA GLU A 250 -16.52 15.90 2.32
C GLU A 250 -16.54 14.62 1.47
N ALA A 251 -16.68 13.46 2.13
CA ALA A 251 -16.68 12.16 1.47
C ALA A 251 -17.81 11.98 0.44
N SER A 252 -18.87 12.78 0.56
CA SER A 252 -20.04 12.72 -0.32
C SER A 252 -19.87 13.45 -1.65
N ASP A 253 -18.89 14.35 -1.76
CA ASP A 253 -18.84 15.26 -2.89
C ASP A 253 -17.67 15.02 -3.84
N LEU A 254 -16.62 14.34 -3.40
CA LEU A 254 -15.39 14.17 -4.17
C LEU A 254 -14.81 12.76 -3.98
N GLU A 255 -14.54 12.09 -5.08
CA GLU A 255 -13.85 10.82 -5.06
C GLU A 255 -12.34 11.00 -4.96
N LEU A 256 -11.70 10.17 -4.13
CA LEU A 256 -10.27 10.21 -3.86
C LEU A 256 -9.50 9.44 -4.93
N VAL A 257 -8.38 10.02 -5.33
CA VAL A 257 -7.37 9.39 -6.20
C VAL A 257 -6.02 9.43 -5.52
N VAL A 258 -5.32 8.30 -5.50
CA VAL A 258 -4.00 8.19 -4.88
C VAL A 258 -2.95 7.95 -5.96
N GLY A 259 -2.03 8.88 -6.10
CA GLY A 259 -0.90 8.77 -7.02
C GLY A 259 0.40 8.44 -6.29
N LEU A 260 1.15 7.45 -6.79
CA LEU A 260 2.39 6.98 -6.21
C LEU A 260 3.55 7.00 -7.20
N ASP A 261 4.73 7.35 -6.71
CA ASP A 261 6.01 7.14 -7.39
C ASP A 261 6.64 5.84 -6.88
N GLN A 262 6.44 4.75 -7.61
CA GLN A 262 7.00 3.44 -7.29
C GLN A 262 8.32 3.17 -8.04
N ALA A 263 8.92 4.17 -8.66
CA ALA A 263 10.15 3.99 -9.45
C ALA A 263 11.38 3.69 -8.58
N ALA A 264 11.31 3.97 -7.28
CA ALA A 264 12.35 3.63 -6.31
C ALA A 264 11.73 2.99 -5.07
N SER A 265 12.35 1.91 -4.64
CA SER A 265 11.88 1.04 -3.55
C SER A 265 12.15 1.57 -2.14
N ASP A 266 12.90 2.66 -2.00
CA ASP A 266 13.42 3.16 -0.73
C ASP A 266 12.46 4.04 0.08
N SER A 267 11.27 4.33 -0.43
CA SER A 267 10.36 5.29 0.19
C SER A 267 9.23 4.65 0.99
N PHE A 268 8.83 3.46 0.59
CA PHE A 268 7.76 2.72 1.25
C PHE A 268 8.35 1.43 1.80
N VAL A 269 8.39 1.29 3.11
CA VAL A 269 9.04 0.15 3.76
C VAL A 269 8.08 -0.59 4.68
N MET A 270 8.19 -1.90 4.66
CA MET A 270 7.45 -2.81 5.53
C MET A 270 8.45 -3.64 6.34
N PRO A 271 8.87 -3.17 7.53
CA PRO A 271 9.68 -3.99 8.43
C PRO A 271 8.87 -5.19 8.89
N MET A 272 9.43 -6.37 8.69
CA MET A 272 8.85 -7.64 9.10
C MET A 272 9.79 -8.31 10.09
N LYS A 273 9.40 -8.41 11.36
CA LYS A 273 10.14 -9.13 12.40
C LYS A 273 9.82 -10.60 12.40
N GLN A 274 8.57 -10.92 12.11
CA GLN A 274 8.12 -12.30 12.05
C GLN A 274 7.12 -12.50 10.93
N SER A 275 7.46 -13.41 10.01
CA SER A 275 6.50 -13.86 9.00
C SER A 275 5.40 -14.71 9.63
N LEU A 276 4.26 -14.81 8.93
CA LEU A 276 3.12 -15.59 9.39
C LEU A 276 3.53 -17.00 9.84
N GLN A 277 3.20 -17.31 11.09
CA GLN A 277 3.31 -18.64 11.67
C GLN A 277 1.93 -19.12 12.10
N VAL A 278 1.66 -20.39 11.93
CA VAL A 278 0.37 -21.01 12.27
C VAL A 278 0.58 -22.08 13.34
N PHE A 279 -0.24 -22.01 14.37
CA PHE A 279 -0.22 -22.90 15.51
C PHE A 279 -1.59 -23.54 15.74
N GLU A 280 -1.59 -24.74 16.30
CA GLU A 280 -2.79 -25.39 16.78
C GLU A 280 -3.17 -24.84 18.15
N ASP A 281 -4.49 -24.65 18.38
CA ASP A 281 -5.03 -24.30 19.70
C ASP A 281 -5.52 -25.58 20.46
N PRO A 282 -4.71 -26.11 21.38
CA PRO A 282 -5.08 -27.30 22.13
C PRO A 282 -6.24 -27.08 23.11
N THR A 283 -6.58 -25.83 23.43
CA THR A 283 -7.66 -25.54 24.41
C THR A 283 -9.04 -25.82 23.82
N MET A 284 -9.19 -25.78 22.50
CA MET A 284 -10.43 -26.05 21.78
C MET A 284 -10.86 -27.52 21.79
N HIS A 285 -9.93 -28.45 22.07
CA HIS A 285 -10.22 -29.90 22.11
C HIS A 285 -11.27 -30.26 23.16
N ARG A 286 -11.30 -29.57 24.29
CA ARG A 286 -12.31 -29.79 25.35
C ARG A 286 -13.73 -29.48 24.87
N GLN A 287 -13.87 -28.65 23.85
CA GLN A 287 -15.14 -28.26 23.26
C GLN A 287 -15.48 -29.07 22.01
N GLN A 288 -14.73 -30.14 21.70
CA GLN A 288 -14.84 -30.93 20.48
C GLN A 288 -14.69 -30.08 19.21
N ARG A 289 -13.82 -29.04 19.29
CA ARG A 289 -13.43 -28.16 18.21
C ARG A 289 -11.94 -28.34 17.90
N VAL A 290 -11.59 -28.08 16.66
CA VAL A 290 -10.19 -27.95 16.24
C VAL A 290 -10.00 -26.49 15.88
N GLY A 291 -9.02 -25.86 16.48
CA GLY A 291 -8.68 -24.45 16.25
C GLY A 291 -7.25 -24.31 15.77
N TYR A 292 -7.05 -23.35 14.88
CA TYR A 292 -5.74 -22.89 14.47
C TYR A 292 -5.68 -21.38 14.65
N TYR A 293 -4.54 -20.89 15.09
CA TYR A 293 -4.28 -19.45 15.15
C TYR A 293 -2.95 -19.16 14.44
N GLY A 294 -2.93 -18.04 13.76
CA GLY A 294 -1.74 -17.55 13.11
C GLY A 294 -1.42 -16.13 13.56
N TRP A 295 -0.16 -15.76 13.56
CA TRP A 295 0.29 -14.41 13.84
C TRP A 295 1.52 -14.06 13.01
N ALA A 296 1.63 -12.77 12.71
CA ALA A 296 2.76 -12.16 12.03
C ALA A 296 3.10 -10.85 12.73
N GLU A 297 4.35 -10.46 12.77
CA GLU A 297 4.79 -9.17 13.32
C GLU A 297 5.42 -8.33 12.22
N LEU A 298 4.78 -7.22 11.90
CA LEU A 298 5.19 -6.31 10.85
C LEU A 298 4.77 -4.87 11.17
N GLY A 299 5.23 -3.93 10.37
CA GLY A 299 4.81 -2.53 10.42
C GLY A 299 4.81 -1.94 9.02
N PHE A 300 4.23 -0.75 8.87
CA PHE A 300 4.26 0.01 7.62
C PHE A 300 4.83 1.39 7.89
N GLY A 301 5.67 1.88 6.98
CA GLY A 301 6.26 3.20 7.10
C GLY A 301 6.50 3.85 5.75
N VAL A 302 6.32 5.15 5.72
CA VAL A 302 6.64 6.00 4.57
C VAL A 302 7.82 6.87 4.95
N LEU A 303 8.97 6.67 4.31
CA LEU A 303 10.19 7.42 4.58
C LEU A 303 10.24 8.72 3.78
N ASP A 304 9.69 8.73 2.57
CA ASP A 304 9.60 9.93 1.71
C ASP A 304 8.17 10.15 1.22
N ASN A 305 7.43 11.02 1.90
CA ASN A 305 6.05 11.35 1.56
C ASN A 305 5.92 12.20 0.28
N ARG A 306 7.02 12.73 -0.29
CA ARG A 306 7.02 13.46 -1.56
C ARG A 306 6.65 12.58 -2.74
N ARG A 307 6.69 11.27 -2.56
CA ARG A 307 6.31 10.26 -3.57
C ARG A 307 4.84 9.87 -3.54
N ILE A 308 4.07 10.51 -2.68
CA ILE A 308 2.62 10.37 -2.61
C ILE A 308 1.98 11.68 -3.06
N ILE A 309 0.95 11.59 -3.86
CA ILE A 309 0.09 12.72 -4.19
C ILE A 309 -1.37 12.30 -4.14
N LEU A 310 -2.18 13.10 -3.49
CA LEU A 310 -3.61 12.88 -3.41
C LEU A 310 -4.33 13.81 -4.40
N GLY A 311 -5.34 13.28 -5.04
CA GLY A 311 -6.23 14.02 -5.92
C GLY A 311 -7.68 13.69 -5.62
N SER A 312 -8.57 14.51 -6.16
CA SER A 312 -10.03 14.33 -6.06
C SER A 312 -10.72 14.80 -7.34
N PHE A 313 -11.89 14.24 -7.63
CA PHE A 313 -12.71 14.60 -8.79
C PHE A 313 -14.21 14.55 -8.51
#